data_01d793763fcca3ed492183e99701d937
#
_entry.id   01d793763fcca3ed492183e99701d937
#
_cell.length_a   1.000
_cell.length_b   1.000
_cell.length_c   1.000
_cell.angle_alpha   90.00
_cell.angle_beta   90.00
_cell.angle_gamma   90.00
#
_symmetry.space_group_name_H-M   'P 1'
#
loop_
_entity.id
_entity.type
_entity.pdbx_description
1 polymer ?
#
loop_
_entity_poly.entity_id
_entity_poly.type
_entity_poly.pdbx_seq_one_letter_code
_entity_poly.pdbx_strand_id
1 'polypeptide(L)'
;RKMYLEKLRDLIIKNEEFLYEAIYKDFGKSRFDTYNTEISFILKDIDYYLKNLNSLSKPKKVKTNLANQLGTSKIHSEPLGCTLVIGAWNYPYQLSLSPVVTALAAGNTCILKPSEVAENTMKAMAKIINENFPKEYFFVAEGGVEEITEILKLKFDKIFFTGSTKVGQIVYESAAKNLTPVTLELGGKSPAIVTANADFEV
;
A
#
# COMPACT_ATOMS: atom_id res chain seq x y z
N ARG A 1 -2.75 -1.01 17.03
CA ARG A 1 -2.42 -0.29 15.80
C ARG A 1 -1.09 0.47 15.95
N LYS A 2 -0.96 1.43 16.91
CA LYS A 2 0.28 2.21 17.07
C LYS A 2 1.51 1.33 17.18
N MET A 3 1.53 0.37 18.07
CA MET A 3 2.65 -0.58 18.25
C MET A 3 3.12 -1.22 16.93
N TYR A 4 2.21 -1.61 16.04
CA TYR A 4 2.58 -2.22 14.77
C TYR A 4 3.07 -1.20 13.74
N LEU A 5 2.54 0.03 13.75
CA LEU A 5 3.07 1.12 12.93
C LEU A 5 4.47 1.54 13.39
N GLU A 6 4.70 1.67 14.71
CA GLU A 6 6.02 1.90 15.30
C GLU A 6 6.99 0.77 14.91
N LYS A 7 6.56 -0.48 15.05
CA LYS A 7 7.36 -1.64 14.65
C LYS A 7 7.75 -1.61 13.17
N LEU A 8 6.80 -1.28 12.27
CA LEU A 8 7.09 -1.17 10.84
C LEU A 8 8.08 -0.06 10.56
N ARG A 9 7.93 1.11 11.19
CA ARG A 9 8.86 2.23 11.11
C ARG A 9 10.28 1.83 11.50
N ASP A 10 10.41 1.21 12.66
CA ASP A 10 11.71 0.79 13.20
C ASP A 10 12.38 -0.28 12.33
N LEU A 11 11.59 -1.21 11.77
CA LEU A 11 12.09 -2.23 10.85
C LEU A 11 12.58 -1.60 9.53
N ILE A 12 11.88 -0.62 8.97
CA ILE A 12 12.33 0.09 7.76
C ILE A 12 13.64 0.80 8.04
N ILE A 13 13.73 1.59 9.12
CA ILE A 13 14.94 2.33 9.48
C ILE A 13 16.11 1.38 9.75
N LYS A 14 15.90 0.31 10.51
CA LYS A 14 16.95 -0.67 10.86
C LYS A 14 17.49 -1.40 9.63
N ASN A 15 16.70 -1.57 8.60
CA ASN A 15 17.03 -2.35 7.41
C ASN A 15 17.26 -1.48 6.16
N GLU A 16 17.45 -0.16 6.30
CA GLU A 16 17.59 0.75 5.14
C GLU A 16 18.64 0.28 4.14
N GLU A 17 19.84 -0.13 4.62
CA GLU A 17 20.91 -0.61 3.75
C GLU A 17 20.48 -1.83 2.94
N PHE A 18 19.83 -2.78 3.58
CA PHE A 18 19.32 -3.98 2.90
C PHE A 18 18.26 -3.65 1.85
N LEU A 19 17.40 -2.68 2.15
CA LEU A 19 16.39 -2.19 1.20
C LEU A 19 17.04 -1.46 0.03
N TYR A 20 18.07 -0.63 0.26
CA TYR A 20 18.81 0.05 -0.80
C TYR A 20 19.53 -0.93 -1.73
N GLU A 21 20.19 -1.96 -1.15
CA GLU A 21 20.84 -2.99 -1.93
C GLU A 21 19.86 -3.79 -2.80
N ALA A 22 18.69 -4.10 -2.28
CA ALA A 22 17.68 -4.85 -3.01
C ALA A 22 17.15 -4.09 -4.23
N ILE A 23 16.75 -2.83 -4.06
CA ILE A 23 16.25 -2.01 -5.19
C ILE A 23 17.36 -1.63 -6.17
N TYR A 24 18.61 -1.50 -5.70
CA TYR A 24 19.75 -1.29 -6.59
C TYR A 24 19.96 -2.51 -7.51
N LYS A 25 19.81 -3.72 -6.99
CA LYS A 25 19.89 -4.96 -7.79
C LYS A 25 18.80 -5.04 -8.86
N ASP A 26 17.61 -4.54 -8.56
CA ASP A 26 16.50 -4.58 -9.52
C ASP A 26 16.62 -3.49 -10.60
N PHE A 27 17.02 -2.26 -10.24
CA PHE A 27 16.89 -1.08 -11.11
C PHE A 27 18.13 -0.19 -11.17
N GLY A 28 19.21 -0.47 -10.42
CA GLY A 28 20.34 0.45 -10.28
C GLY A 28 19.99 1.76 -9.58
N LYS A 29 18.85 1.81 -8.87
CA LYS A 29 18.36 3.02 -8.22
C LYS A 29 19.26 3.42 -7.06
N SER A 30 19.71 4.70 -7.04
CA SER A 30 20.63 5.18 -6.02
C SER A 30 19.98 5.21 -4.63
N ARG A 31 20.82 5.20 -3.56
CA ARG A 31 20.35 5.39 -2.18
C ARG A 31 19.60 6.70 -2.01
N PHE A 32 20.12 7.77 -2.59
CA PHE A 32 19.50 9.10 -2.53
C PHE A 32 18.11 9.09 -3.14
N ASP A 33 17.97 8.54 -4.35
CA ASP A 33 16.68 8.47 -5.03
C ASP A 33 15.70 7.56 -4.29
N THR A 34 16.18 6.39 -3.81
CA THR A 34 15.35 5.45 -3.05
C THR A 34 14.83 6.09 -1.78
N TYR A 35 15.68 6.79 -1.02
CA TYR A 35 15.23 7.49 0.17
C TYR A 35 14.22 8.60 -0.17
N ASN A 36 14.56 9.48 -1.10
CA ASN A 36 13.74 10.64 -1.40
C ASN A 36 12.41 10.31 -2.06
N THR A 37 12.36 9.27 -2.91
CA THR A 37 11.16 8.95 -3.69
C THR A 37 10.32 7.82 -3.10
N GLU A 38 10.85 7.07 -2.13
CA GLU A 38 10.15 5.90 -1.56
C GLU A 38 10.18 5.86 -0.03
N ILE A 39 11.35 5.64 0.57
CA ILE A 39 11.43 5.40 2.03
C ILE A 39 10.92 6.59 2.84
N SER A 40 11.30 7.82 2.47
CA SER A 40 10.89 9.01 3.20
C SER A 40 9.37 9.23 3.19
N PHE A 41 8.67 8.83 2.11
CA PHE A 41 7.20 8.92 2.02
C PHE A 41 6.54 7.94 2.97
N ILE A 42 7.01 6.70 3.00
CA ILE A 42 6.48 5.66 3.90
C ILE A 42 6.66 6.08 5.36
N LEU A 43 7.85 6.57 5.72
CA LEU A 43 8.13 7.05 7.07
C LEU A 43 7.23 8.24 7.45
N LYS A 44 7.03 9.20 6.53
CA LYS A 44 6.11 10.33 6.73
C LYS A 44 4.67 9.89 6.93
N ASP A 45 4.20 8.92 6.16
CA ASP A 45 2.87 8.36 6.30
C ASP A 45 2.70 7.70 7.68
N ILE A 46 3.67 6.91 8.12
CA ILE A 46 3.66 6.29 9.45
C ILE A 46 3.62 7.37 10.53
N ASP A 47 4.51 8.35 10.48
CA ASP A 47 4.58 9.44 11.46
C ASP A 47 3.27 10.25 11.49
N TYR A 48 2.67 10.50 10.34
CA TYR A 48 1.36 11.15 10.26
C TYR A 48 0.28 10.35 11.01
N TYR A 49 0.19 9.05 10.79
CA TYR A 49 -0.79 8.22 11.47
C TYR A 49 -0.49 8.08 12.97
N LEU A 50 0.76 7.90 13.36
CA LEU A 50 1.14 7.83 14.77
C LEU A 50 0.70 9.09 15.55
N LYS A 51 0.85 10.25 14.92
CA LYS A 51 0.44 11.55 15.48
C LYS A 51 -1.09 11.72 15.51
N ASN A 52 -1.79 11.29 14.46
CA ASN A 52 -3.19 11.66 14.26
C ASN A 52 -4.20 10.53 14.55
N LEU A 53 -3.75 9.29 14.78
CA LEU A 53 -4.63 8.12 14.90
C LEU A 53 -5.75 8.29 15.93
N ASN A 54 -5.43 8.88 17.08
CA ASN A 54 -6.44 9.12 18.13
C ASN A 54 -7.55 10.09 17.69
N SER A 55 -7.22 11.11 16.90
CA SER A 55 -8.22 12.05 16.37
C SER A 55 -9.02 11.47 15.21
N LEU A 56 -8.35 10.69 14.34
CA LEU A 56 -8.98 10.05 13.19
C LEU A 56 -9.98 8.96 13.60
N SER A 57 -9.72 8.26 14.71
CA SER A 57 -10.59 7.20 15.23
C SER A 57 -11.71 7.68 16.15
N LYS A 58 -11.73 8.96 16.53
CA LYS A 58 -12.79 9.50 17.39
C LYS A 58 -14.13 9.57 16.66
N PRO A 59 -15.23 9.16 17.32
CA PRO A 59 -16.57 9.37 16.80
C PRO A 59 -16.85 10.85 16.54
N LYS A 60 -17.37 11.17 15.36
CA LYS A 60 -17.75 12.53 14.96
C LYS A 60 -19.22 12.77 15.25
N LYS A 61 -19.52 13.75 16.11
CA LYS A 61 -20.90 14.18 16.35
C LYS A 61 -21.43 14.87 15.09
N VAL A 62 -22.63 14.50 14.67
CA VAL A 62 -23.33 15.09 13.51
C VAL A 62 -24.69 15.62 13.93
N LYS A 63 -25.31 16.44 13.06
CA LYS A 63 -26.62 17.01 13.33
C LYS A 63 -27.68 15.89 13.39
N THR A 64 -28.43 15.84 14.48
CA THR A 64 -29.59 14.96 14.61
C THR A 64 -30.79 15.62 13.97
N ASN A 65 -31.56 14.88 13.17
CA ASN A 65 -32.79 15.38 12.53
C ASN A 65 -33.88 15.69 13.59
N LEU A 66 -34.87 16.48 13.21
CA LEU A 66 -35.91 16.96 14.14
C LEU A 66 -36.72 15.81 14.76
N ALA A 67 -37.01 14.77 13.99
CA ALA A 67 -37.79 13.61 14.43
C ALA A 67 -37.08 12.79 15.52
N ASN A 68 -35.74 12.87 15.60
CA ASN A 68 -34.91 12.19 16.60
C ASN A 68 -34.29 13.17 17.61
N GLN A 69 -34.92 14.34 17.81
CA GLN A 69 -34.53 15.30 18.84
C GLN A 69 -34.58 14.64 20.25
N LEU A 70 -33.72 15.08 21.15
CA LEU A 70 -33.28 14.47 22.39
C LEU A 70 -32.22 13.35 22.23
N GLY A 71 -32.05 12.79 21.02
CA GLY A 71 -30.98 11.86 20.69
C GLY A 71 -29.67 12.57 20.28
N THR A 72 -28.58 11.81 20.23
CA THR A 72 -27.30 12.27 19.71
C THR A 72 -26.85 11.37 18.56
N SER A 73 -26.61 11.96 17.37
CA SER A 73 -26.11 11.23 16.19
C SER A 73 -24.60 11.34 16.11
N LYS A 74 -23.93 10.22 15.85
CA LYS A 74 -22.47 10.15 15.68
C LYS A 74 -22.12 9.27 14.49
N ILE A 75 -21.03 9.61 13.83
CA ILE A 75 -20.37 8.74 12.83
C ILE A 75 -19.21 8.05 13.52
N HIS A 76 -19.20 6.72 13.51
CA HIS A 76 -18.09 5.89 13.98
C HIS A 76 -17.33 5.34 12.78
N SER A 77 -16.01 5.47 12.80
CA SER A 77 -15.14 4.84 11.79
C SER A 77 -14.77 3.44 12.26
N GLU A 78 -15.01 2.44 11.42
CA GLU A 78 -14.70 1.04 11.69
C GLU A 78 -13.76 0.52 10.61
N PRO A 79 -12.85 -0.45 10.92
CA PRO A 79 -12.06 -1.11 9.90
C PRO A 79 -12.95 -1.93 8.96
N LEU A 80 -12.55 -2.06 7.71
CA LEU A 80 -13.27 -2.87 6.73
C LEU A 80 -13.08 -4.36 6.97
N GLY A 81 -11.87 -4.77 7.43
CA GLY A 81 -11.52 -6.17 7.66
C GLY A 81 -10.18 -6.55 7.06
N CYS A 82 -10.16 -7.56 6.18
CA CYS A 82 -8.96 -8.01 5.48
C CYS A 82 -8.80 -7.28 4.14
N THR A 83 -7.64 -6.66 3.95
CA THR A 83 -7.32 -5.90 2.73
C THR A 83 -6.25 -6.59 1.90
N LEU A 84 -6.37 -6.49 0.57
CA LEU A 84 -5.32 -6.87 -0.36
C LEU A 84 -4.72 -5.59 -0.97
N VAL A 85 -3.41 -5.45 -0.90
CA VAL A 85 -2.65 -4.40 -1.59
C VAL A 85 -1.79 -5.06 -2.66
N ILE A 86 -1.92 -4.60 -3.91
CA ILE A 86 -1.12 -5.06 -5.05
C ILE A 86 -0.28 -3.89 -5.53
N GLY A 87 1.04 -3.96 -5.29
CA GLY A 87 1.99 -2.90 -5.59
C GLY A 87 2.53 -2.97 -7.02
N ALA A 88 3.01 -1.83 -7.53
CA ALA A 88 3.66 -1.72 -8.83
C ALA A 88 5.20 -1.79 -8.70
N TRP A 89 5.89 -1.95 -9.85
CA TRP A 89 7.33 -2.16 -9.91
C TRP A 89 8.17 -0.87 -9.91
N ASN A 90 7.62 0.25 -10.41
CA ASN A 90 8.37 1.48 -10.67
C ASN A 90 8.78 2.26 -9.40
N TYR A 91 7.97 2.19 -8.34
CA TYR A 91 8.28 2.66 -6.98
C TYR A 91 7.87 1.56 -5.99
N PRO A 92 8.61 0.44 -5.98
CA PRO A 92 8.13 -0.80 -5.38
C PRO A 92 7.89 -0.72 -3.88
N TYR A 93 8.71 0.04 -3.13
CA TYR A 93 8.49 0.23 -1.69
C TYR A 93 7.32 1.16 -1.42
N GLN A 94 7.29 2.33 -2.05
CA GLN A 94 6.27 3.33 -1.80
C GLN A 94 4.88 2.85 -2.20
N LEU A 95 4.73 2.33 -3.43
CA LEU A 95 3.43 1.89 -3.96
C LEU A 95 2.91 0.60 -3.30
N SER A 96 3.78 -0.13 -2.60
CA SER A 96 3.41 -1.27 -1.78
C SER A 96 3.09 -0.87 -0.33
N LEU A 97 4.02 -0.19 0.34
CA LEU A 97 3.94 0.02 1.78
C LEU A 97 3.08 1.21 2.21
N SER A 98 2.98 2.30 1.43
CA SER A 98 2.10 3.44 1.79
C SER A 98 0.63 3.04 1.87
N PRO A 99 0.04 2.27 0.92
CA PRO A 99 -1.31 1.75 1.07
C PRO A 99 -1.46 0.79 2.25
N VAL A 100 -0.45 -0.06 2.51
CA VAL A 100 -0.44 -0.95 3.69
C VAL A 100 -0.45 -0.16 4.99
N VAL A 101 0.41 0.86 5.14
CA VAL A 101 0.43 1.75 6.31
C VAL A 101 -0.95 2.34 6.57
N THR A 102 -1.62 2.79 5.52
CA THR A 102 -2.98 3.33 5.59
C THR A 102 -3.99 2.27 6.05
N ALA A 103 -3.92 1.06 5.48
CA ALA A 103 -4.80 -0.06 5.84
C ALA A 103 -4.63 -0.46 7.32
N LEU A 104 -3.38 -0.62 7.78
CA LEU A 104 -3.06 -0.96 9.17
C LEU A 104 -3.47 0.15 10.15
N ALA A 105 -3.25 1.43 9.77
CA ALA A 105 -3.69 2.57 10.57
C ALA A 105 -5.21 2.60 10.73
N ALA A 106 -5.96 2.30 9.67
CA ALA A 106 -7.41 2.17 9.73
C ALA A 106 -7.88 0.98 10.60
N GLY A 107 -7.00 0.02 10.89
CA GLY A 107 -7.26 -1.14 11.76
C GLY A 107 -7.60 -2.41 11.01
N ASN A 108 -7.32 -2.45 9.72
CA ASN A 108 -7.45 -3.64 8.90
C ASN A 108 -6.27 -4.59 9.09
N THR A 109 -6.45 -5.83 8.71
CA THR A 109 -5.37 -6.75 8.38
C THR A 109 -5.02 -6.62 6.90
N CYS A 110 -3.81 -7.02 6.51
CA CYS A 110 -3.36 -6.80 5.15
C CYS A 110 -2.54 -7.96 4.58
N ILE A 111 -2.87 -8.35 3.37
CA ILE A 111 -1.99 -9.11 2.49
C ILE A 111 -1.40 -8.13 1.47
N LEU A 112 -0.08 -8.09 1.37
CA LEU A 112 0.64 -7.33 0.36
C LEU A 112 1.17 -8.29 -0.70
N LYS A 113 0.88 -8.00 -1.97
CA LYS A 113 1.47 -8.66 -3.13
C LYS A 113 2.30 -7.62 -3.90
N PRO A 114 3.62 -7.52 -3.64
CA PRO A 114 4.50 -6.68 -4.45
C PRO A 114 4.62 -7.18 -5.88
N SER A 115 5.11 -6.34 -6.79
CA SER A 115 5.38 -6.76 -8.16
C SER A 115 6.55 -7.73 -8.25
N GLU A 116 6.40 -8.80 -9.01
CA GLU A 116 7.44 -9.78 -9.34
C GLU A 116 8.55 -9.20 -10.23
N VAL A 117 8.29 -8.10 -10.93
CA VAL A 117 9.29 -7.39 -11.75
C VAL A 117 10.41 -6.81 -10.89
N ALA A 118 10.12 -6.45 -9.63
CA ALA A 118 11.08 -6.01 -8.63
C ALA A 118 11.40 -7.16 -7.66
N GLU A 119 12.01 -8.22 -8.15
CA GLU A 119 12.17 -9.50 -7.44
C GLU A 119 12.98 -9.36 -6.14
N ASN A 120 14.13 -8.68 -6.18
CA ASN A 120 14.96 -8.49 -4.98
C ASN A 120 14.25 -7.61 -3.95
N THR A 121 13.54 -6.57 -4.40
CA THR A 121 12.75 -5.66 -3.56
C THR A 121 11.58 -6.40 -2.93
N MET A 122 10.87 -7.24 -3.69
CA MET A 122 9.79 -8.11 -3.18
C MET A 122 10.30 -9.03 -2.08
N LYS A 123 11.42 -9.75 -2.33
CA LYS A 123 12.04 -10.66 -1.35
C LYS A 123 12.51 -9.92 -0.09
N ALA A 124 13.03 -8.69 -0.24
CA ALA A 124 13.44 -7.88 0.91
C ALA A 124 12.25 -7.49 1.78
N MET A 125 11.13 -7.05 1.18
CA MET A 125 9.90 -6.78 1.92
C MET A 125 9.36 -8.04 2.59
N ALA A 126 9.28 -9.17 1.88
CA ALA A 126 8.80 -10.43 2.42
C ALA A 126 9.62 -10.88 3.63
N LYS A 127 10.96 -10.83 3.53
CA LYS A 127 11.84 -11.20 4.64
C LYS A 127 11.61 -10.32 5.87
N ILE A 128 11.66 -8.98 5.71
CA ILE A 128 11.52 -8.07 6.84
C ILE A 128 10.14 -8.20 7.50
N ILE A 129 9.08 -8.36 6.70
CA ILE A 129 7.72 -8.35 7.21
C ILE A 129 7.33 -9.71 7.76
N ASN A 130 7.52 -10.80 7.00
CA ASN A 130 7.05 -12.11 7.39
C ASN A 130 7.81 -12.71 8.59
N GLU A 131 9.06 -12.29 8.82
CA GLU A 131 9.82 -12.66 10.01
C GLU A 131 9.41 -11.88 11.27
N ASN A 132 8.70 -10.75 11.13
CA ASN A 132 8.47 -9.83 12.22
C ASN A 132 6.99 -9.59 12.55
N PHE A 133 6.06 -9.87 11.66
CA PHE A 133 4.64 -9.70 11.90
C PHE A 133 3.92 -11.05 11.99
N PRO A 134 2.86 -11.16 12.81
CA PRO A 134 1.95 -12.28 12.71
C PRO A 134 1.33 -12.33 11.30
N LYS A 135 1.38 -13.50 10.66
CA LYS A 135 0.86 -13.66 9.28
C LYS A 135 -0.63 -13.37 9.16
N GLU A 136 -1.37 -13.51 10.25
CA GLU A 136 -2.80 -13.20 10.35
C GLU A 136 -3.07 -11.69 10.41
N TYR A 137 -2.02 -10.87 10.64
CA TYR A 137 -2.14 -9.42 10.73
C TYR A 137 -1.59 -8.70 9.51
N PHE A 138 -0.35 -9.03 9.13
CA PHE A 138 0.31 -8.46 7.96
C PHE A 138 1.24 -9.48 7.33
N PHE A 139 0.99 -9.83 6.08
CA PHE A 139 1.74 -10.85 5.33
C PHE A 139 2.09 -10.35 3.93
N VAL A 140 3.30 -10.62 3.47
CA VAL A 140 3.76 -10.37 2.10
C VAL A 140 3.75 -11.68 1.33
N ALA A 141 2.93 -11.73 0.30
CA ALA A 141 2.86 -12.85 -0.63
C ALA A 141 3.85 -12.64 -1.78
N GLU A 142 4.82 -13.52 -1.86
CA GLU A 142 5.75 -13.59 -2.99
C GLU A 142 5.12 -14.32 -4.17
N GLY A 143 5.77 -14.27 -5.34
CA GLY A 143 5.35 -14.96 -6.54
C GLY A 143 4.90 -14.02 -7.66
N GLY A 144 4.43 -14.60 -8.77
CA GLY A 144 4.06 -13.90 -9.98
C GLY A 144 2.57 -13.93 -10.30
N VAL A 145 2.27 -14.09 -11.58
CA VAL A 145 0.89 -14.08 -12.10
C VAL A 145 0.05 -15.23 -11.56
N GLU A 146 0.64 -16.41 -11.36
CA GLU A 146 -0.06 -17.59 -10.86
C GLU A 146 -0.54 -17.35 -9.43
N GLU A 147 0.35 -16.89 -8.53
CA GLU A 147 0.04 -16.65 -7.14
C GLU A 147 -1.01 -15.55 -6.97
N ILE A 148 -0.88 -14.42 -7.69
CA ILE A 148 -1.89 -13.35 -7.59
C ILE A 148 -3.24 -13.80 -8.13
N THR A 149 -3.26 -14.67 -9.14
CA THR A 149 -4.51 -15.25 -9.67
C THR A 149 -5.22 -16.09 -8.62
N GLU A 150 -4.48 -16.90 -7.85
CA GLU A 150 -5.06 -17.67 -6.73
C GLU A 150 -5.52 -16.76 -5.59
N ILE A 151 -4.71 -15.76 -5.22
CA ILE A 151 -5.06 -14.78 -4.18
C ILE A 151 -6.36 -14.04 -4.54
N LEU A 152 -6.54 -13.66 -5.81
CA LEU A 152 -7.76 -12.97 -6.26
C LEU A 152 -9.03 -13.82 -6.23
N LYS A 153 -8.94 -15.14 -6.04
CA LYS A 153 -10.11 -16.00 -5.78
C LYS A 153 -10.62 -15.90 -4.35
N LEU A 154 -9.79 -15.40 -3.44
CA LEU A 154 -10.16 -15.22 -2.04
C LEU A 154 -11.07 -14.00 -1.86
N LYS A 155 -11.85 -14.01 -0.78
CA LYS A 155 -12.68 -12.86 -0.42
C LYS A 155 -11.87 -11.87 0.42
N PHE A 156 -11.85 -10.61 -0.03
CA PHE A 156 -11.30 -9.47 0.69
C PHE A 156 -12.40 -8.44 0.97
N ASP A 157 -12.19 -7.62 2.00
CA ASP A 157 -13.09 -6.52 2.33
C ASP A 157 -12.71 -5.22 1.60
N LYS A 158 -11.48 -5.15 1.06
CA LYS A 158 -10.99 -4.07 0.20
C LYS A 158 -9.79 -4.54 -0.62
N ILE A 159 -9.71 -4.12 -1.88
CA ILE A 159 -8.52 -4.29 -2.72
C ILE A 159 -8.01 -2.91 -3.13
N PHE A 160 -6.70 -2.70 -3.02
CA PHE A 160 -5.97 -1.56 -3.55
C PHE A 160 -4.96 -2.08 -4.58
N PHE A 161 -5.05 -1.56 -5.80
CA PHE A 161 -4.21 -1.98 -6.92
C PHE A 161 -3.53 -0.77 -7.55
N THR A 162 -2.22 -0.88 -7.79
CA THR A 162 -1.45 0.07 -8.61
C THR A 162 -0.83 -0.67 -9.78
N GLY A 163 -1.08 -0.20 -11.01
CA GLY A 163 -0.51 -0.83 -12.20
C GLY A 163 -1.19 -0.44 -13.51
N SER A 164 -1.13 -1.32 -14.51
CA SER A 164 -1.73 -1.06 -15.82
C SER A 164 -3.25 -1.15 -15.81
N THR A 165 -3.92 -0.38 -16.68
CA THR A 165 -5.38 -0.42 -16.86
C THR A 165 -5.88 -1.84 -17.18
N LYS A 166 -5.14 -2.58 -18.02
CA LYS A 166 -5.51 -3.96 -18.38
C LYS A 166 -5.55 -4.89 -17.17
N VAL A 167 -4.53 -4.85 -16.32
CA VAL A 167 -4.50 -5.68 -15.10
C VAL A 167 -5.51 -5.17 -14.08
N GLY A 168 -5.70 -3.85 -13.98
CA GLY A 168 -6.73 -3.25 -13.12
C GLY A 168 -8.14 -3.73 -13.46
N GLN A 169 -8.47 -3.93 -14.74
CA GLN A 169 -9.74 -4.54 -15.16
C GLN A 169 -9.90 -5.96 -14.63
N ILE A 170 -8.87 -6.79 -14.76
CA ILE A 170 -8.86 -8.18 -14.25
C ILE A 170 -9.10 -8.21 -12.74
N VAL A 171 -8.40 -7.34 -12.00
CA VAL A 171 -8.56 -7.19 -10.53
C VAL A 171 -9.99 -6.77 -10.20
N TYR A 172 -10.53 -5.79 -10.91
CA TYR A 172 -11.89 -5.30 -10.68
C TYR A 172 -12.96 -6.36 -10.97
N GLU A 173 -12.83 -7.09 -12.08
CA GLU A 173 -13.74 -8.18 -12.44
C GLU A 173 -13.70 -9.32 -11.41
N SER A 174 -12.51 -9.64 -10.90
CA SER A 174 -12.38 -10.65 -9.85
C SER A 174 -13.04 -10.21 -8.54
N ALA A 175 -12.81 -8.96 -8.14
CA ALA A 175 -13.38 -8.37 -6.94
C ALA A 175 -14.91 -8.27 -6.98
N ALA A 176 -15.47 -8.00 -8.17
CA ALA A 176 -16.91 -7.88 -8.37
C ALA A 176 -17.69 -9.15 -8.00
N LYS A 177 -17.08 -10.33 -8.14
CA LYS A 177 -17.71 -11.61 -7.75
C LYS A 177 -18.06 -11.69 -6.26
N ASN A 178 -17.28 -10.99 -5.44
CA ASN A 178 -17.46 -10.92 -3.98
C ASN A 178 -18.01 -9.56 -3.52
N LEU A 179 -18.39 -8.66 -4.43
CA LEU A 179 -18.78 -7.29 -4.16
C LEU A 179 -17.71 -6.51 -3.36
N THR A 180 -16.45 -6.88 -3.53
CA THR A 180 -15.32 -6.25 -2.84
C THR A 180 -15.05 -4.86 -3.43
N PRO A 181 -15.05 -3.78 -2.64
CA PRO A 181 -14.67 -2.44 -3.10
C PRO A 181 -13.20 -2.41 -3.55
N VAL A 182 -12.94 -1.80 -4.72
CA VAL A 182 -11.59 -1.67 -5.28
C VAL A 182 -11.21 -0.20 -5.40
N THR A 183 -9.93 0.11 -5.11
CA THR A 183 -9.28 1.35 -5.53
C THR A 183 -8.24 0.98 -6.58
N LEU A 184 -8.31 1.64 -7.73
CA LEU A 184 -7.40 1.43 -8.85
C LEU A 184 -6.58 2.69 -9.08
N GLU A 185 -5.25 2.59 -8.93
CA GLU A 185 -4.28 3.59 -9.32
C GLU A 185 -3.64 3.13 -10.63
N LEU A 186 -3.96 3.80 -11.72
CA LEU A 186 -3.65 3.35 -13.09
C LEU A 186 -2.77 4.35 -13.82
N GLY A 187 -2.30 3.96 -15.00
CA GLY A 187 -1.56 4.84 -15.90
C GLY A 187 -2.39 5.99 -16.45
N GLY A 188 -1.71 7.00 -16.95
CA GLY A 188 -2.29 8.18 -17.57
C GLY A 188 -1.75 8.42 -18.99
N LYS A 189 -2.19 9.53 -19.60
CA LYS A 189 -1.77 9.95 -20.95
C LYS A 189 -0.75 11.08 -20.89
N SER A 190 0.29 10.96 -20.07
CA SER A 190 1.34 11.97 -19.95
C SER A 190 2.15 12.05 -21.26
N PRO A 191 1.89 13.00 -22.17
CA PRO A 191 2.60 13.07 -23.44
C PRO A 191 4.04 13.54 -23.23
N ALA A 192 5.01 12.83 -23.82
CA ALA A 192 6.38 13.29 -23.94
C ALA A 192 6.57 13.90 -25.32
N ILE A 193 6.98 15.18 -25.36
CA ILE A 193 7.22 15.89 -26.60
C ILE A 193 8.71 16.10 -26.75
N VAL A 194 9.28 15.50 -27.79
CA VAL A 194 10.71 15.64 -28.17
C VAL A 194 10.76 16.47 -29.43
N THR A 195 11.44 17.63 -29.37
CA THR A 195 11.62 18.51 -30.51
C THR A 195 12.83 18.08 -31.36
N ALA A 196 12.88 18.52 -32.62
CA ALA A 196 13.97 18.17 -33.52
C ALA A 196 15.37 18.65 -33.05
N ASN A 197 15.40 19.62 -32.13
CA ASN A 197 16.64 20.19 -31.58
C ASN A 197 16.99 19.62 -30.19
N ALA A 198 16.32 18.57 -29.74
CA ALA A 198 16.64 17.91 -28.46
C ALA A 198 18.02 17.25 -28.55
N ASP A 199 18.82 17.46 -27.51
CA ASP A 199 20.08 16.75 -27.34
C ASP A 199 19.79 15.40 -26.67
N PHE A 200 20.26 14.33 -27.31
CA PHE A 200 20.08 12.96 -26.81
C PHE A 200 21.36 12.36 -26.21
N GLU A 201 22.46 13.12 -26.19
CA GLU A 201 23.76 12.66 -25.68
C GLU A 201 24.01 13.05 -24.21
N VAL A 202 23.00 13.54 -23.50
CA VAL A 202 23.12 13.95 -22.10
C VAL A 202 22.81 12.80 -21.14
#